data_f72e97409e6b6fb51586d3e5355b16b5
#
_entry.id   f72e97409e6b6fb51586d3e5355b16b5
#
_cell.length_a   1.000
_cell.length_b   1.000
_cell.length_c   1.000
_cell.angle_alpha   90.00
_cell.angle_beta   90.00
_cell.angle_gamma   90.00
#
_symmetry.space_group_name_H-M   'P 1'
#
loop_
_entity.id
_entity.type
_entity.pdbx_description
1 polymer ?
#
loop_
_entity_poly.entity_id
_entity_poly.type
_entity_poly.pdbx_seq_one_letter_code
_entity_poly.pdbx_strand_id
1 'polypeptide(L)'
;DGATYELNDPVLWEKFFQEFNLPYALHTPLRASVYVLPQDSGCLVRGKLSGSVLIPCSRCAEDAIVLVEQDFEEFEPMPAEPTTRLNEIAPGKAHSKGRKRTESEHDRAVIRAGEHDFMILDTEVDEEVMRLSPEGRGVEINFAALLWEEFILALPEKVLCAANCKGLCRNCGQNLNNGVCSCKSYDLDPRLEKLRALKVQN
;
A
#
# COMPACT_ATOMS: atom_id res chain seq x y z
N ASP A 1 -16.18 -23.93 -5.44
CA ASP A 1 -14.82 -24.17 -5.96
C ASP A 1 -14.06 -22.86 -5.94
N GLY A 2 -12.75 -22.91 -5.59
CA GLY A 2 -11.90 -21.71 -5.56
C GLY A 2 -11.32 -21.39 -6.95
N ALA A 3 -10.82 -20.15 -7.11
CA ALA A 3 -10.19 -19.69 -8.35
C ALA A 3 -8.84 -19.02 -8.05
N THR A 4 -7.88 -19.13 -8.98
CA THR A 4 -6.57 -18.49 -8.90
C THR A 4 -6.48 -17.36 -9.93
N TYR A 5 -5.96 -16.22 -9.50
CA TYR A 5 -5.78 -15.01 -10.29
C TYR A 5 -4.30 -14.64 -10.34
N GLU A 6 -3.80 -14.36 -11.55
CA GLU A 6 -2.43 -13.90 -11.77
C GLU A 6 -2.45 -12.41 -12.10
N LEU A 7 -1.84 -11.62 -11.23
CA LEU A 7 -1.82 -10.16 -11.29
C LEU A 7 -0.39 -9.69 -11.53
N ASN A 8 -0.07 -9.39 -12.79
CA ASN A 8 1.30 -9.11 -13.23
C ASN A 8 1.44 -7.73 -13.91
N ASP A 9 0.41 -6.87 -13.80
CA ASP A 9 0.42 -5.57 -14.47
C ASP A 9 1.29 -4.56 -13.69
N PRO A 10 2.40 -4.07 -14.28
CA PRO A 10 3.24 -3.07 -13.64
C PRO A 10 2.55 -1.72 -13.47
N VAL A 11 1.56 -1.40 -14.33
CA VAL A 11 0.83 -0.12 -14.29
C VAL A 11 0.06 0.03 -12.97
N LEU A 12 -0.42 -1.07 -12.38
CA LEU A 12 -1.10 -1.07 -11.09
C LEU A 12 -0.19 -0.47 -10.00
N TRP A 13 1.05 -0.92 -9.93
CA TRP A 13 2.02 -0.50 -8.92
C TRP A 13 2.49 0.95 -9.12
N GLU A 14 2.70 1.34 -10.37
CA GLU A 14 3.07 2.72 -10.70
C GLU A 14 1.97 3.70 -10.29
N LYS A 15 0.70 3.34 -10.50
CA LYS A 15 -0.45 4.13 -10.04
C LYS A 15 -0.43 4.29 -8.51
N PHE A 16 -0.21 3.23 -7.74
CA PHE A 16 -0.12 3.32 -6.28
C PHE A 16 1.00 4.24 -5.82
N PHE A 17 2.20 4.10 -6.41
CA PHE A 17 3.32 4.96 -6.05
C PHE A 17 3.03 6.44 -6.33
N GLN A 18 2.31 6.74 -7.42
CA GLN A 18 1.88 8.09 -7.75
C GLN A 18 0.78 8.61 -6.82
N GLU A 19 -0.25 7.81 -6.55
CA GLU A 19 -1.39 8.17 -5.71
C GLU A 19 -0.96 8.53 -4.29
N PHE A 20 -0.09 7.71 -3.71
CA PHE A 20 0.47 7.94 -2.37
C PHE A 20 1.70 8.85 -2.37
N ASN A 21 2.05 9.43 -3.52
CA ASN A 21 3.21 10.30 -3.68
C ASN A 21 4.50 9.69 -3.10
N LEU A 22 4.70 8.39 -3.35
CA LEU A 22 5.86 7.66 -2.88
C LEU A 22 7.01 7.76 -3.89
N PRO A 23 8.22 8.03 -3.45
CA PRO A 23 9.41 8.05 -4.30
C PRO A 23 9.92 6.63 -4.57
N TYR A 24 9.01 5.71 -4.95
CA TYR A 24 9.33 4.32 -5.24
C TYR A 24 9.32 4.06 -6.73
N ALA A 25 10.11 3.09 -7.17
CA ALA A 25 10.11 2.63 -8.55
C ALA A 25 10.25 1.11 -8.61
N LEU A 26 9.70 0.49 -9.64
CA LEU A 26 9.89 -0.95 -9.86
C LEU A 26 11.33 -1.21 -10.32
N HIS A 27 12.02 -2.13 -9.63
CA HIS A 27 13.31 -2.66 -10.06
C HIS A 27 13.12 -3.92 -10.91
N THR A 28 12.31 -4.86 -10.42
CA THR A 28 11.74 -5.96 -11.19
C THR A 28 10.23 -5.93 -11.07
N PRO A 29 9.48 -6.41 -12.08
CA PRO A 29 8.03 -6.44 -12.00
C PRO A 29 7.55 -7.17 -10.75
N LEU A 30 6.63 -6.54 -10.02
CA LEU A 30 5.91 -7.21 -8.94
C LEU A 30 4.85 -8.12 -9.56
N ARG A 31 4.80 -9.36 -9.10
CA ARG A 31 3.88 -10.40 -9.55
C ARG A 31 3.15 -10.96 -8.36
N ALA A 32 1.86 -11.08 -8.49
CA ALA A 32 1.03 -11.70 -7.48
C ALA A 32 0.21 -12.85 -8.06
N SER A 33 0.15 -13.95 -7.30
CA SER A 33 -0.76 -15.06 -7.54
C SER A 33 -1.69 -15.17 -6.34
N VAL A 34 -2.98 -15.01 -6.57
CA VAL A 34 -4.00 -14.97 -5.51
C VAL A 34 -5.03 -16.06 -5.73
N TYR A 35 -5.17 -16.97 -4.78
CA TYR A 35 -6.22 -17.97 -4.74
C TYR A 35 -7.34 -17.53 -3.81
N VAL A 36 -8.56 -17.51 -4.33
CA VAL A 36 -9.76 -17.14 -3.59
C VAL A 36 -10.67 -18.34 -3.45
N LEU A 37 -11.04 -18.67 -2.22
CA LEU A 37 -11.99 -19.74 -1.89
C LEU A 37 -13.20 -19.13 -1.18
N PRO A 38 -14.36 -19.03 -1.86
CA PRO A 38 -15.59 -18.58 -1.24
C PRO A 38 -16.04 -19.54 -0.13
N GLN A 39 -16.57 -18.98 0.95
CA GLN A 39 -17.17 -19.68 2.09
C GLN A 39 -18.50 -19.00 2.46
N ASP A 40 -19.32 -19.65 3.29
CA ASP A 40 -20.64 -19.14 3.68
C ASP A 40 -20.57 -17.78 4.41
N SER A 41 -19.48 -17.51 5.12
CA SER A 41 -19.30 -16.30 5.94
C SER A 41 -18.31 -15.29 5.36
N GLY A 42 -17.73 -15.56 4.19
CA GLY A 42 -16.71 -14.71 3.59
C GLY A 42 -15.88 -15.43 2.54
N CYS A 43 -14.66 -15.00 2.33
CA CYS A 43 -13.71 -15.64 1.42
C CYS A 43 -12.38 -15.91 2.13
N LEU A 44 -11.83 -17.10 1.93
CA LEU A 44 -10.43 -17.36 2.26
C LEU A 44 -9.58 -16.95 1.06
N VAL A 45 -8.65 -16.03 1.30
CA VAL A 45 -7.73 -15.51 0.30
C VAL A 45 -6.32 -15.97 0.65
N ARG A 46 -5.63 -16.58 -0.29
CA ARG A 46 -4.25 -17.01 -0.16
C ARG A 46 -3.46 -16.47 -1.34
N GLY A 47 -2.30 -15.95 -1.10
CA GLY A 47 -1.52 -15.43 -2.21
C GLY A 47 -0.04 -15.39 -1.95
N LYS A 48 0.67 -15.06 -3.03
CA LYS A 48 2.10 -14.81 -3.01
C LYS A 48 2.37 -13.56 -3.84
N LEU A 49 3.11 -12.64 -3.25
CA LEU A 49 3.61 -11.44 -3.91
C LEU A 49 5.14 -11.53 -4.00
N SER A 50 5.71 -11.30 -5.19
CA SER A 50 7.15 -11.39 -5.39
C SER A 50 7.66 -10.36 -6.41
N GLY A 51 8.87 -9.86 -6.20
CA GLY A 51 9.55 -8.91 -7.08
C GLY A 51 10.54 -8.04 -6.33
N SER A 52 10.83 -6.84 -6.84
CA SER A 52 11.69 -5.89 -6.14
C SER A 52 11.40 -4.46 -6.53
N VAL A 53 11.63 -3.56 -5.59
CA VAL A 53 11.41 -2.12 -5.75
C VAL A 53 12.65 -1.32 -5.36
N LEU A 54 12.79 -0.15 -5.95
CA LEU A 54 13.75 0.87 -5.53
C LEU A 54 13.07 1.79 -4.54
N ILE A 55 13.65 1.89 -3.36
CA ILE A 55 13.17 2.77 -2.28
C ILE A 55 14.35 3.60 -1.77
N PRO A 56 14.18 4.91 -1.55
CA PRO A 56 15.24 5.73 -1.00
C PRO A 56 15.71 5.25 0.37
N CYS A 57 17.02 5.11 0.54
CA CYS A 57 17.63 4.72 1.79
C CYS A 57 17.32 5.73 2.90
N SER A 58 16.86 5.27 4.05
CA SER A 58 16.50 6.10 5.21
C SER A 58 17.67 6.91 5.79
N ARG A 59 18.92 6.63 5.38
CA ARG A 59 20.11 7.34 5.87
C ARG A 59 20.77 8.28 4.84
N CYS A 60 20.86 7.86 3.58
CA CYS A 60 21.60 8.62 2.57
C CYS A 60 20.75 9.05 1.38
N ALA A 61 19.47 8.67 1.35
CA ALA A 61 18.51 8.95 0.28
C ALA A 61 18.90 8.41 -1.12
N GLU A 62 19.95 7.61 -1.22
CA GLU A 62 20.29 6.87 -2.43
C GLU A 62 19.33 5.68 -2.58
N ASP A 63 19.04 5.27 -3.80
CA ASP A 63 18.14 4.15 -4.05
C ASP A 63 18.69 2.84 -3.48
N ALA A 64 17.83 2.12 -2.79
CA ALA A 64 18.10 0.80 -2.27
C ALA A 64 17.14 -0.21 -2.91
N ILE A 65 17.68 -1.35 -3.36
CA ILE A 65 16.86 -2.45 -3.87
C ILE A 65 16.26 -3.18 -2.68
N VAL A 66 14.94 -3.24 -2.63
CA VAL A 66 14.18 -4.00 -1.63
C VAL A 66 13.51 -5.18 -2.33
N LEU A 67 13.85 -6.39 -1.90
CA LEU A 67 13.15 -7.59 -2.34
C LEU A 67 11.80 -7.66 -1.64
N VAL A 68 10.78 -7.95 -2.42
CA VAL A 68 9.42 -8.19 -1.95
C VAL A 68 9.14 -9.66 -2.14
N GLU A 69 9.01 -10.39 -1.04
CA GLU A 69 8.58 -11.78 -1.02
C GLU A 69 7.61 -11.93 0.15
N GLN A 70 6.33 -12.01 -0.17
CA GLN A 70 5.25 -12.09 0.81
C GLN A 70 4.32 -13.25 0.44
N ASP A 71 4.20 -14.19 1.37
CA ASP A 71 3.16 -15.22 1.33
C ASP A 71 2.09 -14.82 2.35
N PHE A 72 0.83 -14.81 1.95
CA PHE A 72 -0.27 -14.38 2.81
C PHE A 72 -1.45 -15.34 2.76
N GLU A 73 -2.18 -15.39 3.85
CA GLU A 73 -3.44 -16.12 3.99
C GLU A 73 -4.34 -15.34 4.93
N GLU A 74 -5.45 -14.84 4.40
CA GLU A 74 -6.41 -14.02 5.11
C GLU A 74 -7.83 -14.49 4.90
N PHE A 75 -8.65 -14.26 5.89
CA PHE A 75 -10.08 -14.49 5.79
C PHE A 75 -10.82 -13.16 5.74
N GLU A 76 -11.38 -12.87 4.59
CA GLU A 76 -12.19 -11.68 4.36
C GLU A 76 -13.65 -11.97 4.70
N PRO A 77 -14.21 -11.37 5.75
CA PRO A 77 -15.59 -11.61 6.13
C PRO A 77 -16.56 -11.01 5.11
N MET A 78 -17.73 -11.61 4.97
CA MET A 78 -18.80 -11.06 4.14
C MET A 78 -19.12 -9.63 4.59
N PRO A 79 -19.13 -8.63 3.68
CA PRO A 79 -19.51 -7.28 4.04
C PRO A 79 -20.92 -7.25 4.64
N ALA A 80 -21.09 -6.51 5.74
CA ALA A 80 -22.39 -6.37 6.37
C ALA A 80 -23.35 -5.68 5.39
N GLU A 81 -24.55 -6.25 5.20
CA GLU A 81 -25.58 -5.55 4.46
C GLU A 81 -25.80 -4.16 5.08
N PRO A 82 -25.89 -3.09 4.26
CA PRO A 82 -26.19 -1.78 4.79
C PRO A 82 -27.52 -1.88 5.53
N THR A 83 -27.46 -1.84 6.85
CA THR A 83 -28.65 -1.75 7.69
C THR A 83 -29.34 -0.46 7.28
N THR A 84 -30.35 -0.56 6.43
CA THR A 84 -31.26 0.52 6.14
C THR A 84 -31.90 0.88 7.48
N ARG A 85 -31.35 1.90 8.13
CA ARG A 85 -32.04 2.53 9.26
C ARG A 85 -33.27 3.19 8.66
N LEU A 86 -34.32 2.40 8.50
CA LEU A 86 -35.67 2.89 8.44
C LEU A 86 -35.93 3.53 9.79
N ASN A 87 -35.66 4.81 9.91
CA ASN A 87 -36.55 5.70 10.61
C ASN A 87 -35.92 7.07 10.87
N GLU A 88 -36.78 8.02 10.69
CA GLU A 88 -36.67 9.44 11.07
C GLU A 88 -36.12 10.39 10.01
N ILE A 89 -36.79 10.43 8.89
CA ILE A 89 -36.84 11.64 8.09
C ILE A 89 -38.05 12.43 8.55
N ALA A 90 -37.81 13.40 9.45
CA ALA A 90 -38.72 14.54 9.59
C ALA A 90 -38.70 15.34 8.26
N PRO A 91 -39.82 15.84 7.79
CA PRO A 91 -39.91 16.54 6.49
C PRO A 91 -39.31 17.94 6.60
N GLY A 92 -38.11 18.16 6.14
CA GLY A 92 -37.38 19.43 6.11
C GLY A 92 -36.78 19.72 4.74
N LYS A 93 -37.57 20.40 3.91
CA LYS A 93 -37.24 21.28 2.76
C LYS A 93 -35.93 21.02 1.96
N ALA A 94 -36.15 20.52 0.76
CA ALA A 94 -35.26 20.51 -0.37
C ALA A 94 -34.60 21.85 -0.68
N HIS A 95 -33.28 21.87 -0.86
CA HIS A 95 -32.61 22.78 -1.77
C HIS A 95 -31.62 22.03 -2.60
N SER A 96 -32.04 21.72 -3.82
CA SER A 96 -31.26 21.18 -4.91
C SER A 96 -30.21 22.19 -5.38
N LYS A 97 -28.97 21.85 -5.43
CA LYS A 97 -28.01 22.31 -6.46
C LYS A 97 -27.17 21.15 -6.90
N GLY A 98 -27.58 20.57 -8.02
CA GLY A 98 -26.85 19.52 -8.71
C GLY A 98 -25.48 20.00 -9.16
N ARG A 99 -24.46 19.27 -8.76
CA ARG A 99 -23.15 19.33 -9.37
C ARG A 99 -23.02 18.07 -10.23
N LYS A 100 -23.15 18.24 -11.55
CA LYS A 100 -22.88 17.19 -12.52
C LYS A 100 -21.41 16.77 -12.38
N ARG A 101 -21.18 15.56 -11.88
CA ARG A 101 -19.92 14.87 -11.97
C ARG A 101 -19.86 14.27 -13.37
N THR A 102 -18.94 14.74 -14.19
CA THR A 102 -18.63 14.12 -15.47
C THR A 102 -17.84 12.85 -15.15
N GLU A 103 -18.50 11.71 -15.37
CA GLU A 103 -17.87 10.41 -15.37
C GLU A 103 -16.93 10.34 -16.58
N SER A 104 -15.64 10.25 -16.34
CA SER A 104 -14.69 9.82 -17.37
C SER A 104 -14.76 8.30 -17.46
N GLU A 105 -15.38 7.83 -18.54
CA GLU A 105 -15.25 6.46 -19.01
C GLU A 105 -13.79 6.22 -19.46
N HIS A 106 -12.96 5.69 -18.55
CA HIS A 106 -11.70 5.09 -18.95
C HIS A 106 -11.36 3.92 -18.04
N ASP A 107 -11.26 2.77 -18.68
CA ASP A 107 -10.58 1.53 -18.30
C ASP A 107 -11.15 0.74 -17.11
N ARG A 108 -12.30 0.14 -17.35
CA ARG A 108 -12.75 -1.03 -16.58
C ARG A 108 -12.20 -2.29 -17.23
N ALA A 109 -11.12 -2.82 -16.73
CA ALA A 109 -10.71 -4.18 -17.05
C ALA A 109 -11.62 -5.17 -16.30
N VAL A 110 -12.66 -5.65 -16.98
CA VAL A 110 -13.52 -6.71 -16.47
C VAL A 110 -12.90 -8.05 -16.84
N ILE A 111 -12.24 -8.70 -15.90
CA ILE A 111 -11.82 -10.09 -16.06
C ILE A 111 -13.00 -10.96 -15.66
N ARG A 112 -13.69 -11.53 -16.64
CA ARG A 112 -14.75 -12.52 -16.44
C ARG A 112 -14.11 -13.87 -16.17
N ALA A 113 -13.99 -14.26 -14.91
CA ALA A 113 -13.75 -15.64 -14.52
C ALA A 113 -15.10 -16.32 -14.31
N GLY A 114 -15.25 -17.54 -14.89
CA GLY A 114 -16.52 -18.24 -15.03
C GLY A 114 -17.35 -18.38 -13.76
N GLU A 115 -18.66 -18.36 -13.94
CA GLU A 115 -19.84 -18.69 -13.10
C GLU A 115 -19.90 -18.20 -11.64
N HIS A 116 -18.88 -17.54 -11.10
CA HIS A 116 -18.95 -16.80 -9.83
C HIS A 116 -18.62 -15.35 -10.13
N ASP A 117 -19.61 -14.47 -9.98
CA ASP A 117 -19.50 -13.02 -10.22
C ASP A 117 -18.60 -12.35 -9.17
N PHE A 118 -17.28 -12.54 -9.29
CA PHE A 118 -16.30 -11.70 -8.63
C PHE A 118 -15.83 -10.64 -9.63
N MET A 119 -16.24 -9.42 -9.43
CA MET A 119 -15.72 -8.29 -10.21
C MET A 119 -14.45 -7.76 -9.57
N ILE A 120 -13.39 -7.69 -10.35
CA ILE A 120 -12.16 -7.00 -9.97
C ILE A 120 -12.39 -5.51 -10.25
N LEU A 121 -12.36 -4.70 -9.19
CA LEU A 121 -12.40 -3.25 -9.34
C LEU A 121 -10.99 -2.73 -9.55
N ASP A 122 -10.84 -2.09 -10.68
CA ASP A 122 -9.62 -1.39 -11.04
C ASP A 122 -9.59 -0.03 -10.34
N THR A 123 -8.47 0.28 -9.70
CA THR A 123 -7.91 1.62 -9.50
C THR A 123 -8.35 2.54 -8.37
N GLU A 124 -9.29 2.23 -7.53
CA GLU A 124 -9.43 3.00 -6.28
C GLU A 124 -9.02 2.11 -5.11
N VAL A 125 -8.03 2.52 -4.34
CA VAL A 125 -7.70 1.90 -3.05
C VAL A 125 -8.81 2.30 -2.09
N ASP A 126 -10.02 1.73 -2.31
CA ASP A 126 -11.07 1.76 -1.32
C ASP A 126 -10.56 0.98 -0.10
N GLU A 127 -10.81 1.49 1.08
CA GLU A 127 -10.34 0.92 2.35
C GLU A 127 -10.85 -0.51 2.58
N GLU A 128 -11.84 -0.97 1.81
CA GLU A 128 -12.43 -2.29 1.94
C GLU A 128 -11.94 -3.25 0.85
N VAL A 129 -11.30 -4.34 1.29
CA VAL A 129 -10.88 -5.45 0.40
C VAL A 129 -12.10 -6.16 -0.18
N MET A 130 -13.20 -6.24 0.55
CA MET A 130 -14.43 -6.92 0.13
C MET A 130 -15.65 -6.03 0.26
N ARG A 131 -16.46 -5.92 -0.80
CA ARG A 131 -17.69 -5.12 -0.81
C ARG A 131 -18.82 -5.81 -1.53
N LEU A 132 -20.05 -5.38 -1.25
CA LEU A 132 -21.22 -5.82 -2.04
C LEU A 132 -21.19 -5.15 -3.41
N SER A 133 -21.44 -5.94 -4.46
CA SER A 133 -21.52 -5.40 -5.81
C SER A 133 -22.61 -4.32 -5.91
N PRO A 134 -22.31 -3.14 -6.50
CA PRO A 134 -23.31 -2.08 -6.71
C PRO A 134 -24.51 -2.54 -7.54
N GLU A 135 -24.35 -3.59 -8.33
CA GLU A 135 -25.40 -4.16 -9.16
C GLU A 135 -26.31 -5.15 -8.39
N GLY A 136 -26.02 -5.40 -7.10
CA GLY A 136 -26.76 -6.33 -6.25
C GLY A 136 -26.58 -7.80 -6.61
N ARG A 137 -25.51 -8.13 -7.33
CA ARG A 137 -25.20 -9.49 -7.80
C ARG A 137 -23.92 -10.04 -7.19
N GLY A 138 -23.91 -10.27 -5.88
CA GLY A 138 -22.78 -10.93 -5.25
C GLY A 138 -21.81 -9.97 -4.56
N VAL A 139 -20.56 -10.39 -4.39
CA VAL A 139 -19.52 -9.71 -3.65
C VAL A 139 -18.34 -9.46 -4.59
N GLU A 140 -17.73 -8.30 -4.47
CA GLU A 140 -16.53 -7.90 -5.22
C GLU A 140 -15.33 -7.90 -4.29
N ILE A 141 -14.21 -8.43 -4.77
CA ILE A 141 -12.90 -8.36 -4.09
C ILE A 141 -12.05 -7.32 -4.79
N ASN A 142 -11.54 -6.36 -4.02
CA ASN A 142 -10.60 -5.36 -4.49
C ASN A 142 -9.17 -5.90 -4.33
N PHE A 143 -8.65 -6.53 -5.37
CA PHE A 143 -7.27 -7.03 -5.36
C PHE A 143 -6.23 -5.91 -5.27
N ALA A 144 -6.58 -4.70 -5.70
CA ALA A 144 -5.68 -3.57 -5.59
C ALA A 144 -5.45 -3.21 -4.11
N ALA A 145 -6.51 -3.11 -3.30
CA ALA A 145 -6.42 -2.87 -1.87
C ALA A 145 -5.66 -4.01 -1.16
N LEU A 146 -6.06 -5.27 -1.41
CA LEU A 146 -5.40 -6.45 -0.84
C LEU A 146 -3.89 -6.46 -1.12
N LEU A 147 -3.49 -6.31 -2.38
CA LEU A 147 -2.09 -6.36 -2.77
C LEU A 147 -1.31 -5.16 -2.25
N TRP A 148 -1.96 -4.01 -2.10
CA TRP A 148 -1.34 -2.85 -1.49
C TRP A 148 -1.04 -3.07 -0.01
N GLU A 149 -1.98 -3.63 0.76
CA GLU A 149 -1.77 -3.99 2.16
C GLU A 149 -0.60 -4.98 2.30
N GLU A 150 -0.61 -6.06 1.53
CA GLU A 150 0.44 -7.07 1.56
C GLU A 150 1.80 -6.52 1.12
N PHE A 151 1.82 -5.61 0.15
CA PHE A 151 3.04 -4.94 -0.25
C PHE A 151 3.62 -4.11 0.88
N ILE A 152 2.80 -3.31 1.58
CA ILE A 152 3.28 -2.49 2.70
C ILE A 152 3.78 -3.37 3.85
N LEU A 153 3.11 -4.50 4.14
CA LEU A 153 3.53 -5.45 5.17
C LEU A 153 4.86 -6.16 4.82
N ALA A 154 5.14 -6.36 3.53
CA ALA A 154 6.39 -6.95 3.06
C ALA A 154 7.60 -6.00 3.17
N LEU A 155 7.36 -4.69 3.28
CA LEU A 155 8.46 -3.74 3.34
C LEU A 155 9.13 -3.72 4.72
N PRO A 156 10.47 -3.63 4.78
CA PRO A 156 11.17 -3.48 6.05
C PRO A 156 10.88 -2.11 6.66
N GLU A 157 10.71 -2.04 7.98
CA GLU A 157 10.52 -0.77 8.71
C GLU A 157 11.59 0.29 8.38
N LYS A 158 12.77 -0.15 8.01
CA LYS A 158 13.90 0.72 7.73
C LYS A 158 14.67 0.24 6.51
N VAL A 159 14.50 0.94 5.42
CA VAL A 159 15.23 0.68 4.18
C VAL A 159 16.66 1.25 4.26
N LEU A 160 17.66 0.42 4.01
CA LEU A 160 19.07 0.82 3.95
C LEU A 160 19.70 0.31 2.65
N CYS A 161 20.47 1.17 1.96
CA CYS A 161 21.22 0.76 0.76
C CYS A 161 22.35 -0.25 1.09
N ALA A 162 22.86 -0.23 2.32
CA ALA A 162 23.81 -1.17 2.87
C ALA A 162 23.70 -1.18 4.40
N ALA A 163 24.00 -2.32 5.04
CA ALA A 163 23.93 -2.46 6.50
C ALA A 163 24.81 -1.44 7.23
N ASN A 164 25.95 -1.06 6.64
CA ASN A 164 26.91 -0.12 7.18
C ASN A 164 26.79 1.28 6.57
N CYS A 165 25.64 1.65 5.96
CA CYS A 165 25.41 2.95 5.38
C CYS A 165 25.73 4.08 6.38
N LYS A 166 26.64 4.96 6.00
CA LYS A 166 27.10 6.10 6.83
C LYS A 166 26.13 7.27 6.83
N GLY A 167 25.21 7.30 5.85
CA GLY A 167 24.21 8.36 5.71
C GLY A 167 24.78 9.66 5.14
N LEU A 168 24.02 10.74 5.39
CA LEU A 168 24.40 12.11 5.00
C LEU A 168 25.07 12.82 6.15
N CYS A 169 26.02 13.70 5.81
CA CYS A 169 26.56 14.64 6.78
C CYS A 169 25.46 15.60 7.26
N ARG A 170 25.28 15.72 8.56
CA ARG A 170 24.24 16.57 9.17
C ARG A 170 24.43 18.06 8.90
N ASN A 171 25.65 18.48 8.53
CA ASN A 171 25.98 19.87 8.33
C ASN A 171 25.88 20.30 6.85
N CYS A 172 26.43 19.51 5.92
CA CYS A 172 26.51 19.88 4.51
C CYS A 172 25.71 18.99 3.58
N GLY A 173 25.05 17.92 4.09
CA GLY A 173 24.28 16.99 3.26
C GLY A 173 25.12 16.06 2.39
N GLN A 174 26.45 16.10 2.46
CA GLN A 174 27.29 15.19 1.67
C GLN A 174 27.07 13.74 2.05
N ASN A 175 26.93 12.87 1.06
CA ASN A 175 26.83 11.42 1.28
C ASN A 175 28.16 10.87 1.78
N LEU A 176 28.18 10.41 3.04
CA LEU A 176 29.38 9.90 3.71
C LEU A 176 29.80 8.51 3.24
N ASN A 177 28.98 7.83 2.41
CA ASN A 177 29.40 6.58 1.75
C ASN A 177 30.39 6.86 0.63
N ASN A 178 30.31 8.04 -0.01
CA ASN A 178 31.13 8.43 -1.15
C ASN A 178 32.42 9.18 -0.73
N GLY A 179 32.62 9.41 0.56
CA GLY A 179 33.82 10.06 1.08
C GLY A 179 33.61 10.80 2.39
N VAL A 180 34.65 11.41 2.89
CA VAL A 180 34.61 12.22 4.13
C VAL A 180 34.33 13.67 3.77
N CYS A 181 33.45 14.34 4.49
CA CYS A 181 33.25 15.77 4.35
C CYS A 181 34.30 16.57 5.13
N SER A 182 34.51 17.82 4.74
CA SER A 182 35.44 18.76 5.40
C SER A 182 34.81 19.51 6.58
N CYS A 183 33.59 19.20 6.95
CA CYS A 183 32.89 19.84 8.06
C CYS A 183 33.57 19.51 9.38
N LYS A 184 33.76 20.54 10.21
CA LYS A 184 34.19 20.34 11.61
C LYS A 184 33.11 19.54 12.33
N SER A 185 33.53 18.65 13.23
CA SER A 185 32.62 17.90 14.10
C SER A 185 31.66 18.85 14.81
N TYR A 186 30.38 18.50 14.81
CA TYR A 186 29.34 19.31 15.44
C TYR A 186 29.68 19.57 16.91
N ASP A 187 29.79 20.82 17.31
CA ASP A 187 29.64 21.20 18.71
C ASP A 187 28.18 20.89 19.09
N LEU A 188 28.02 19.97 20.01
CA LEU A 188 26.71 19.57 20.54
C LEU A 188 25.98 20.82 21.04
N ASP A 189 24.67 20.90 20.81
CA ASP A 189 23.84 21.98 21.33
C ASP A 189 24.17 22.22 22.81
N PRO A 190 24.56 23.45 23.21
CA PRO A 190 24.91 23.78 24.60
C PRO A 190 23.83 23.39 25.60
N ARG A 191 22.57 23.32 25.16
CA ARG A 191 21.44 22.87 25.99
C ARG A 191 21.55 21.42 26.41
N LEU A 192 22.23 20.58 25.63
CA LEU A 192 22.41 19.15 25.87
C LEU A 192 23.72 18.85 26.61
N GLU A 193 24.53 19.86 26.94
CA GLU A 193 25.83 19.67 27.61
C GLU A 193 25.69 18.95 28.95
N LYS A 194 24.61 19.23 29.67
CA LYS A 194 24.30 18.58 30.95
C LYS A 194 24.05 17.07 30.82
N LEU A 195 23.61 16.60 29.66
CA LEU A 195 23.38 15.16 29.39
C LEU A 195 24.68 14.38 29.23
N ARG A 196 25.78 15.04 28.91
CA ARG A 196 27.12 14.41 28.81
C ARG A 196 27.62 13.88 30.16
N ALA A 197 27.16 14.46 31.25
CA ALA A 197 27.52 14.03 32.60
C ALA A 197 26.80 12.76 33.05
N LEU A 198 25.74 12.34 32.34
CA LEU A 198 25.01 11.13 32.63
C LEU A 198 25.82 9.92 32.16
N LYS A 199 26.37 9.18 33.12
CA LYS A 199 26.99 7.87 32.85
C LYS A 199 25.85 6.84 32.83
N VAL A 200 25.60 6.24 31.68
CA VAL A 200 24.77 5.04 31.59
C VAL A 200 25.60 3.90 32.16
N GLN A 201 25.21 3.39 33.32
CA GLN A 201 25.76 2.13 33.88
C GLN A 201 25.10 0.99 33.10
N ASN A 202 25.90 0.25 32.34
CA ASN A 202 25.51 -1.04 31.72
C ASN A 202 25.67 -2.12 32.75
#